data_81cbc91fdb5de5ee324bc217796cbd1b
#
_entry.id   81cbc91fdb5de5ee324bc217796cbd1b
#
_cell.length_a   1.000
_cell.length_b   1.000
_cell.length_c   1.000
_cell.angle_alpha   90.00
_cell.angle_beta   90.00
_cell.angle_gamma   90.00
#
_symmetry.space_group_name_H-M   'P 1'
#
loop_
_entity.id
_entity.type
_entity.pdbx_description
1 polymer ?
#
loop_
_entity_poly.entity_id
_entity_poly.type
_entity_poly.pdbx_seq_one_letter_code
_entity_poly.pdbx_strand_id
1 'polypeptide(L)'
;EIFFIAGVLLLLLGILPLIAIHLWISFVYGIGASVGMGIIGLLAAAMIGGSELGNNIWQFIPWALPIRLVKAIGPYPEFVGGMAKPPQLISSGWATTQLLSGIISVIIYLIIMLSCGIVRFYRWEGRKHYE
;
A
#
# COMPACT_ATOMS: atom_id res chain seq x y z
N GLU A 1 11.53 -11.70 -16.55
CA GLU A 1 10.33 -10.94 -17.00
C GLU A 1 9.14 -11.11 -16.05
N ILE A 2 8.81 -12.34 -15.64
CA ILE A 2 7.66 -12.60 -14.77
C ILE A 2 7.74 -11.86 -13.43
N PHE A 3 8.91 -11.75 -12.82
CA PHE A 3 9.09 -11.01 -11.55
C PHE A 3 8.96 -9.51 -11.71
N PHE A 4 9.28 -8.98 -12.88
CA PHE A 4 9.04 -7.57 -13.19
C PHE A 4 7.54 -7.28 -13.28
N ILE A 5 6.81 -8.13 -13.99
CA ILE A 5 5.34 -8.01 -14.10
C ILE A 5 4.69 -8.15 -12.71
N ALA A 6 5.11 -9.15 -11.93
CA ALA A 6 4.63 -9.31 -10.55
C ALA A 6 4.93 -8.09 -9.68
N GLY A 7 6.12 -7.50 -9.79
CA GLY A 7 6.49 -6.26 -9.10
C GLY A 7 5.59 -5.09 -9.46
N VAL A 8 5.28 -4.91 -10.74
CA VAL A 8 4.36 -3.86 -11.22
C VAL A 8 2.94 -4.09 -10.67
N LEU A 9 2.45 -5.33 -10.69
CA LEU A 9 1.13 -5.66 -10.15
C LEU A 9 1.05 -5.42 -8.64
N LEU A 10 2.09 -5.76 -7.89
CA LEU A 10 2.16 -5.50 -6.45
C LEU A 10 2.27 -4.00 -6.15
N LEU A 11 2.98 -3.24 -6.97
CA LEU A 11 3.02 -1.78 -6.87
C LEU A 11 1.63 -1.18 -7.07
N LEU A 12 0.93 -1.59 -8.12
CA LEU A 12 -0.43 -1.14 -8.41
C LEU A 12 -1.38 -1.52 -7.27
N LEU A 13 -1.29 -2.73 -6.75
CA LEU A 13 -2.09 -3.19 -5.62
C LEU A 13 -1.84 -2.32 -4.37
N GLY A 14 -0.58 -2.02 -4.08
CA GLY A 14 -0.20 -1.18 -2.93
C GLY A 14 -0.64 0.28 -3.07
N ILE A 15 -0.82 0.78 -4.29
CA ILE A 15 -1.29 2.15 -4.54
C ILE A 15 -2.81 2.30 -4.36
N LEU A 16 -3.60 1.24 -4.51
CA LEU A 16 -5.06 1.31 -4.39
C LEU A 16 -5.56 1.96 -3.09
N PRO A 17 -5.05 1.60 -1.90
CA PRO A 17 -5.43 2.28 -0.67
C PRO A 17 -5.11 3.78 -0.68
N LEU A 18 -3.98 4.17 -1.29
CA LEU A 18 -3.58 5.57 -1.40
C LEU A 18 -4.57 6.37 -2.24
N ILE A 19 -4.97 5.83 -3.38
CA ILE A 19 -6.00 6.46 -4.23
C ILE A 19 -7.28 6.64 -3.45
N ALA A 20 -7.74 5.62 -2.73
CA ALA A 20 -8.95 5.68 -1.93
C ALA A 20 -8.86 6.75 -0.82
N ILE A 21 -7.73 6.83 -0.11
CA ILE A 21 -7.47 7.83 0.93
C ILE A 21 -7.47 9.24 0.33
N HIS A 22 -6.75 9.45 -0.76
CA HIS A 22 -6.66 10.76 -1.41
C HIS A 22 -8.00 11.23 -1.98
N LEU A 23 -8.77 10.35 -2.58
CA LEU A 23 -10.13 10.65 -3.03
C LEU A 23 -11.02 11.06 -1.86
N TRP A 24 -10.95 10.33 -0.75
CA TRP A 24 -11.74 10.63 0.44
C TRP A 24 -11.35 11.98 1.06
N ILE A 25 -10.04 12.24 1.23
CA ILE A 25 -9.53 13.51 1.76
C ILE A 25 -9.91 14.68 0.85
N SER A 26 -9.76 14.50 -0.46
CA SER A 26 -10.11 15.52 -1.44
C SER A 26 -11.60 15.86 -1.41
N PHE A 27 -12.46 14.85 -1.25
CA PHE A 27 -13.91 15.02 -1.16
C PHE A 27 -14.35 15.74 0.13
N VAL A 28 -13.67 15.47 1.25
CA VAL A 28 -14.06 16.00 2.57
C VAL A 28 -13.45 17.37 2.85
N TYR A 29 -12.16 17.54 2.54
CA TYR A 29 -11.34 18.69 2.93
C TYR A 29 -10.83 19.50 1.74
N GLY A 30 -11.08 19.03 0.52
CA GLY A 30 -10.65 19.68 -0.71
C GLY A 30 -9.28 19.23 -1.21
N ILE A 31 -8.96 19.65 -2.44
CA ILE A 31 -7.77 19.23 -3.18
C ILE A 31 -6.47 19.63 -2.44
N GLY A 32 -6.43 20.82 -1.84
CA GLY A 32 -5.25 21.30 -1.11
C GLY A 32 -4.84 20.39 0.05
N ALA A 33 -5.82 19.88 0.81
CA ALA A 33 -5.56 18.91 1.90
C ALA A 33 -5.02 17.58 1.37
N SER A 34 -5.55 17.10 0.24
CA SER A 34 -5.08 15.89 -0.41
C SER A 34 -3.63 16.01 -0.90
N VAL A 35 -3.27 17.14 -1.51
CA VAL A 35 -1.90 17.43 -1.94
C VAL A 35 -0.95 17.50 -0.74
N GLY A 36 -1.32 18.22 0.33
CA GLY A 36 -0.52 18.29 1.55
C GLY A 36 -0.28 16.92 2.18
N MET A 37 -1.32 16.10 2.26
CA MET A 37 -1.21 14.72 2.74
C MET A 37 -0.31 13.86 1.84
N GLY A 38 -0.34 14.07 0.54
CA GLY A 38 0.53 13.39 -0.43
C GLY A 38 2.01 13.69 -0.19
N ILE A 39 2.35 14.96 0.09
CA ILE A 39 3.74 15.36 0.38
C ILE A 39 4.24 14.71 1.67
N ILE A 40 3.44 14.77 2.75
CA ILE A 40 3.78 14.10 4.02
C ILE A 40 3.91 12.59 3.82
N GLY A 41 2.98 12.01 3.06
CA GLY A 41 2.97 10.58 2.74
C GLY A 41 4.20 10.15 1.93
N LEU A 42 4.68 10.97 1.01
CA LEU A 42 5.90 10.69 0.25
C LEU A 42 7.13 10.61 1.17
N LEU A 43 7.25 11.51 2.14
CA LEU A 43 8.31 11.46 3.16
C LEU A 43 8.19 10.20 4.02
N ALA A 44 6.98 9.86 4.46
CA ALA A 44 6.73 8.63 5.20
C ALA A 44 7.08 7.38 4.38
N ALA A 45 6.75 7.37 3.09
CA ALA A 45 7.11 6.28 2.17
C ALA A 45 8.63 6.10 2.07
N ALA A 46 9.38 7.18 1.93
CA ALA A 46 10.83 7.14 1.85
C ALA A 46 11.46 6.64 3.15
N MET A 47 11.01 7.15 4.30
CA MET A 47 11.58 6.80 5.60
C MET A 47 11.17 5.40 6.07
N ILE A 48 9.91 5.04 5.93
CA ILE A 48 9.35 3.81 6.49
C ILE A 48 9.33 2.67 5.46
N GLY A 49 9.02 3.00 4.21
CA GLY A 49 9.01 2.03 3.12
C GLY A 49 10.41 1.60 2.70
N GLY A 50 11.34 2.56 2.58
CA GLY A 50 12.68 2.34 2.07
C GLY A 50 13.73 1.89 3.11
N SER A 51 13.54 2.16 4.39
CA SER A 51 14.54 1.94 5.44
C SER A 51 14.16 0.83 6.43
N GLU A 52 15.11 0.44 7.27
CA GLU A 52 14.93 -0.52 8.36
C GLU A 52 14.07 0.03 9.52
N LEU A 53 13.93 1.36 9.62
CA LEU A 53 13.14 2.01 10.67
C LEU A 53 11.67 1.59 10.66
N GLY A 54 11.16 1.21 9.48
CA GLY A 54 9.76 0.81 9.32
C GLY A 54 9.46 -0.66 9.49
N ASN A 55 10.42 -1.52 9.82
CA ASN A 55 10.25 -2.98 9.78
C ASN A 55 9.06 -3.53 10.59
N ASN A 56 8.68 -2.86 11.67
CA ASN A 56 7.58 -3.30 12.55
C ASN A 56 6.29 -2.50 12.39
N ILE A 57 6.30 -1.39 11.66
CA ILE A 57 5.17 -0.45 11.61
C ILE A 57 4.68 -0.15 10.18
N TRP A 58 5.38 -0.63 9.16
CA TRP A 58 5.06 -0.31 7.77
C TRP A 58 3.66 -0.76 7.33
N GLN A 59 3.13 -1.84 7.96
CA GLN A 59 1.78 -2.35 7.66
C GLN A 59 0.68 -1.34 8.01
N PHE A 60 0.94 -0.47 8.99
CA PHE A 60 0.00 0.56 9.44
C PHE A 60 0.10 1.87 8.66
N ILE A 61 1.07 1.97 7.75
CA ILE A 61 1.33 3.19 6.99
C ILE A 61 1.06 2.94 5.51
N PRO A 62 -0.07 3.44 4.98
CA PRO A 62 -0.50 3.14 3.61
C PRO A 62 0.54 3.54 2.55
N TRP A 63 1.27 4.62 2.79
CA TRP A 63 2.31 5.10 1.85
C TRP A 63 3.54 4.17 1.78
N ALA A 64 3.79 3.37 2.81
CA ALA A 64 4.88 2.40 2.81
C ALA A 64 4.52 1.10 2.07
N LEU A 65 3.23 0.78 1.91
CA LEU A 65 2.75 -0.48 1.31
C LEU A 65 3.29 -0.75 -0.09
N PRO A 66 3.23 0.19 -1.07
CA PRO A 66 3.71 -0.09 -2.43
C PRO A 66 5.20 -0.45 -2.44
N ILE A 67 6.02 0.30 -1.71
CA ILE A 67 7.48 0.10 -1.67
C ILE A 67 7.81 -1.25 -1.03
N ARG A 68 7.17 -1.59 0.08
CA ARG A 68 7.41 -2.85 0.80
C ARG A 68 6.96 -4.07 0.03
N LEU A 69 5.83 -4.01 -0.67
CA LEU A 69 5.35 -5.09 -1.52
C LEU A 69 6.31 -5.37 -2.69
N VAL A 70 6.82 -4.33 -3.34
CA VAL A 70 7.81 -4.49 -4.41
C VAL A 70 9.14 -5.00 -3.86
N LYS A 71 9.59 -4.49 -2.72
CA LYS A 71 10.83 -4.94 -2.05
C LYS A 71 10.78 -6.42 -1.68
N ALA A 72 9.61 -6.95 -1.32
CA ALA A 72 9.45 -8.35 -0.96
C ALA A 72 9.69 -9.32 -2.13
N ILE A 73 9.52 -8.89 -3.37
CA ILE A 73 9.79 -9.68 -4.58
C ILE A 73 11.26 -9.64 -5.01
N GLY A 74 12.01 -8.64 -4.54
CA GLY A 74 13.42 -8.43 -4.93
C GLY A 74 14.34 -9.65 -4.84
N PRO A 75 14.23 -10.51 -3.81
CA PRO A 75 15.07 -11.72 -3.69
C PRO A 75 14.79 -12.81 -4.74
N TYR A 76 13.59 -12.85 -5.34
CA TYR A 76 13.21 -13.96 -6.24
C TYR A 76 13.95 -13.98 -7.58
N PRO A 77 14.21 -12.85 -8.27
CA PRO A 77 15.00 -12.86 -9.51
C PRO A 77 16.42 -13.38 -9.31
N GLU A 78 17.04 -13.12 -8.18
CA GLU A 78 18.38 -13.61 -7.85
C GLU A 78 18.40 -15.13 -7.67
N PHE A 79 17.32 -15.69 -7.12
CA PHE A 79 17.17 -17.14 -6.96
C PHE A 79 17.03 -17.89 -8.29
N VAL A 80 16.28 -17.34 -9.24
CA VAL A 80 16.08 -17.96 -10.57
C VAL A 80 17.34 -17.93 -11.45
N GLY A 81 18.30 -17.07 -11.13
CA GLY A 81 19.58 -16.93 -11.85
C GLY A 81 20.58 -18.09 -11.71
N GLY A 82 20.18 -19.25 -11.17
CA GLY A 82 21.03 -20.45 -11.13
C GLY A 82 21.75 -20.72 -9.81
N MET A 83 21.31 -20.12 -8.72
CA MET A 83 21.87 -20.38 -7.39
C MET A 83 21.53 -21.79 -6.88
N ALA A 84 22.54 -22.52 -6.39
CA ALA A 84 22.37 -23.84 -5.80
C ALA A 84 21.57 -23.84 -4.48
N LYS A 85 21.43 -22.67 -3.81
CA LYS A 85 20.66 -22.48 -2.58
C LYS A 85 19.83 -21.19 -2.67
N PRO A 86 18.57 -21.21 -2.19
CA PRO A 86 17.77 -20.00 -2.15
C PRO A 86 18.41 -18.94 -1.27
N PRO A 87 18.29 -17.63 -1.62
CA PRO A 87 18.70 -16.54 -0.73
C PRO A 87 18.10 -16.70 0.67
N GLN A 88 18.84 -16.27 1.71
CA GLN A 88 18.37 -16.40 3.08
C GLN A 88 17.01 -15.74 3.33
N LEU A 89 16.71 -14.63 2.62
CA LEU A 89 15.44 -13.94 2.71
C LEU A 89 14.25 -14.77 2.21
N ILE A 90 14.47 -15.68 1.26
CA ILE A 90 13.42 -16.61 0.80
C ILE A 90 13.35 -17.82 1.74
N SER A 91 14.48 -18.42 2.09
CA SER A 91 14.54 -19.63 2.93
C SER A 91 14.04 -19.38 4.36
N SER A 92 14.20 -18.18 4.88
CA SER A 92 13.67 -17.76 6.21
C SER A 92 12.17 -17.47 6.20
N GLY A 93 11.51 -17.48 5.04
CA GLY A 93 10.11 -17.10 4.89
C GLY A 93 9.85 -15.60 5.00
N TRP A 94 10.88 -14.77 5.05
CA TRP A 94 10.75 -13.31 5.15
C TRP A 94 9.93 -12.73 4.01
N ALA A 95 10.27 -13.06 2.76
CA ALA A 95 9.57 -12.54 1.58
C ALA A 95 8.09 -12.92 1.59
N THR A 96 7.76 -14.16 1.92
CA THR A 96 6.37 -14.64 2.01
C THR A 96 5.60 -13.90 3.11
N THR A 97 6.21 -13.72 4.27
CA THR A 97 5.59 -12.98 5.40
C THR A 97 5.34 -11.52 5.02
N GLN A 98 6.30 -10.87 4.35
CA GLN A 98 6.14 -9.50 3.88
C GLN A 98 5.00 -9.38 2.84
N LEU A 99 4.93 -10.28 1.88
CA LEU A 99 3.86 -10.30 0.88
C LEU A 99 2.49 -10.52 1.52
N LEU A 100 2.35 -11.52 2.38
CA LEU A 100 1.07 -11.83 3.04
C LEU A 100 0.61 -10.67 3.93
N SER A 101 1.48 -10.15 4.79
CA SER A 101 1.11 -9.04 5.66
C SER A 101 0.79 -7.76 4.88
N GLY A 102 1.51 -7.49 3.79
CA GLY A 102 1.24 -6.36 2.92
C GLY A 102 -0.09 -6.48 2.19
N ILE A 103 -0.40 -7.63 1.61
CA ILE A 103 -1.68 -7.88 0.93
C ILE A 103 -2.86 -7.79 1.91
N ILE A 104 -2.73 -8.37 3.10
CA ILE A 104 -3.75 -8.27 4.14
C ILE A 104 -3.97 -6.80 4.53
N SER A 105 -2.90 -6.03 4.72
CA SER A 105 -3.01 -4.59 5.02
C SER A 105 -3.71 -3.82 3.92
N VAL A 106 -3.40 -4.07 2.64
CA VAL A 106 -4.07 -3.46 1.49
C VAL A 106 -5.57 -3.73 1.53
N ILE A 107 -5.96 -4.98 1.75
CA ILE A 107 -7.37 -5.39 1.80
C ILE A 107 -8.09 -4.69 2.96
N ILE A 108 -7.49 -4.65 4.15
CA ILE A 108 -8.05 -3.98 5.32
C ILE A 108 -8.27 -2.49 5.04
N TYR A 109 -7.27 -1.80 4.49
CA TYR A 109 -7.39 -0.37 4.14
C TYR A 109 -8.47 -0.12 3.10
N LEU A 110 -8.56 -0.95 2.06
CA LEU A 110 -9.60 -0.84 1.04
C LEU A 110 -10.99 -1.02 1.64
N ILE A 111 -11.20 -2.02 2.49
CA ILE A 111 -12.48 -2.26 3.16
C ILE A 111 -12.86 -1.05 4.02
N ILE A 112 -11.94 -0.53 4.83
CA ILE A 112 -12.19 0.62 5.70
C ILE A 112 -12.53 1.86 4.85
N MET A 113 -11.72 2.18 3.84
CA MET A 113 -11.91 3.38 3.03
C MET A 113 -13.18 3.32 2.19
N LEU A 114 -13.49 2.17 1.58
CA LEU A 114 -14.72 1.99 0.81
C LEU A 114 -15.95 2.06 1.71
N SER A 115 -15.93 1.42 2.88
CA SER A 115 -17.04 1.48 3.84
C SER A 115 -17.29 2.89 4.33
N CYS A 116 -16.25 3.62 4.72
CA CYS A 116 -16.34 5.02 5.13
C CYS A 116 -16.85 5.92 3.99
N GLY A 117 -16.36 5.70 2.77
CA GLY A 117 -16.79 6.42 1.58
C GLY A 117 -18.26 6.23 1.26
N ILE A 118 -18.73 4.97 1.26
CA ILE A 118 -20.13 4.62 1.00
C ILE A 118 -21.05 5.24 2.05
N VAL A 119 -20.76 5.06 3.35
CA VAL A 119 -21.59 5.62 4.43
C VAL A 119 -21.69 7.13 4.32
N ARG A 120 -20.59 7.80 4.01
CA ARG A 120 -20.58 9.27 3.87
C ARG A 120 -21.35 9.73 2.64
N PHE A 121 -21.24 9.03 1.53
CA PHE A 121 -21.98 9.33 0.31
C PHE A 121 -23.50 9.21 0.51
N TYR A 122 -23.97 8.14 1.13
CA TYR A 122 -25.39 7.97 1.47
C TYR A 122 -25.91 9.09 2.39
N ARG A 123 -25.12 9.50 3.37
CA ARG A 123 -25.52 10.61 4.25
C ARG A 123 -25.55 11.96 3.52
N TRP A 124 -24.74 12.15 2.50
CA TRP A 124 -24.72 13.36 1.69
C TRP A 124 -25.91 13.41 0.74
N GLU A 125 -26.25 12.34 0.04
CA GLU A 125 -27.44 12.25 -0.81
C GLU A 125 -28.72 12.40 -0.01
N GLY A 126 -28.82 11.79 1.18
CA GLY A 126 -29.99 11.92 2.05
C GLY A 126 -30.30 13.34 2.45
N ARG A 127 -29.31 14.24 2.54
CA ARG A 127 -29.53 15.66 2.83
C ARG A 127 -30.12 16.45 1.66
N LYS A 128 -29.81 16.10 0.43
CA LYS A 128 -30.34 16.79 -0.76
C LYS A 128 -31.84 16.55 -1.01
N HIS A 129 -32.40 15.48 -0.45
CA HIS A 129 -33.84 15.19 -0.59
C HIS A 129 -34.72 15.96 0.37
N TYR A 130 -34.17 16.67 1.35
CA TYR A 130 -34.90 17.47 2.35
C TYR A 130 -34.75 18.98 2.15
N GLU A 131 -34.01 19.42 1.17
CA GLU A 131 -33.91 20.82 0.73
C GLU A 131 -34.73 21.04 -0.57
#